data_1daf79c786081765450e6a2e7bfd4ffb
#
_entry.id   1daf79c786081765450e6a2e7bfd4ffb
#
_cell.length_a   1.000
_cell.length_b   1.000
_cell.length_c   1.000
_cell.angle_alpha   90.00
_cell.angle_beta   90.00
_cell.angle_gamma   90.00
#
_symmetry.space_group_name_H-M   'P 1'
#
loop_
_entity.id
_entity.type
_entity.pdbx_description
1 polymer ?
#
loop_
_entity_poly.entity_id
_entity_poly.type
_entity_poly.pdbx_seq_one_letter_code
_entity_poly.pdbx_strand_id
1 'polypeptide(L)'
;MSRLFDRLAGLDRGRARPTGMGGISLPAPSRGRRGPWRLLGSLVILLCMVAILAAVSVRPLKPAAVPAGAFNPEPLASIIETPIEPPRAAVSSLLAQGLEAAQRGELADAEGYFRRAVEQDAGDAEAWNSLGVVLVRQGEQAQGVEALRKALRLQPSHIEAHRNLGATLDRQGRAGEAAQHYRSFLSLTTDTHPGRGDVRRRLLELGSVRTGV
;
A
#
# COMPACT_ATOMS: atom_id res chain seq x y z
N MET A 1 -14.43 13.49 -4.56
CA MET A 1 -13.86 12.12 -4.61
C MET A 1 -14.88 10.99 -4.43
N SER A 2 -15.96 11.19 -3.66
CA SER A 2 -17.07 10.22 -3.50
C SER A 2 -17.67 9.71 -4.83
N ARG A 3 -17.79 10.56 -5.84
CA ARG A 3 -18.42 10.25 -7.15
C ARG A 3 -17.64 9.22 -7.99
N LEU A 4 -16.32 9.03 -7.72
CA LEU A 4 -15.51 8.08 -8.49
C LEU A 4 -15.85 6.64 -8.12
N PHE A 5 -16.04 6.37 -6.84
CA PHE A 5 -16.37 5.02 -6.35
C PHE A 5 -17.77 4.59 -6.77
N ASP A 6 -18.75 5.50 -6.76
CA ASP A 6 -20.13 5.20 -7.14
C ASP A 6 -20.27 4.87 -8.64
N ARG A 7 -19.49 5.52 -9.51
CA ARG A 7 -19.43 5.19 -10.95
C ARG A 7 -18.75 3.85 -11.22
N LEU A 8 -17.79 3.46 -10.40
CA LEU A 8 -16.98 2.26 -10.60
C LEU A 8 -17.61 0.99 -10.03
N ALA A 9 -18.44 1.11 -9.00
CA ALA A 9 -19.23 0.01 -8.46
C ALA A 9 -20.34 -0.47 -9.42
N GLY A 10 -20.76 0.37 -10.38
CA GLY A 10 -21.78 0.05 -11.36
C GLY A 10 -21.34 -0.81 -12.54
N LEU A 11 -20.04 -0.84 -12.85
CA LEU A 11 -19.52 -1.50 -14.06
C LEU A 11 -19.25 -3.00 -13.90
N ASP A 12 -19.23 -3.51 -12.69
CA ASP A 12 -18.84 -4.90 -12.41
C ASP A 12 -20.02 -5.90 -12.36
N ARG A 13 -21.25 -5.46 -12.65
CA ARG A 13 -22.47 -6.33 -12.63
C ARG A 13 -22.65 -7.22 -13.85
N GLY A 14 -21.73 -7.21 -14.82
CA GLY A 14 -21.91 -7.85 -16.13
C GLY A 14 -21.08 -9.11 -16.41
N ARG A 15 -20.25 -9.61 -15.50
CA ARG A 15 -19.46 -10.81 -15.77
C ARG A 15 -20.05 -12.06 -15.12
N ALA A 16 -20.73 -12.85 -15.96
CA ALA A 16 -21.20 -14.19 -15.67
C ALA A 16 -20.05 -15.12 -15.23
N ARG A 17 -20.30 -15.92 -14.19
CA ARG A 17 -19.41 -16.99 -13.73
C ARG A 17 -19.32 -18.09 -14.79
N PRO A 18 -18.15 -18.56 -15.18
CA PRO A 18 -18.04 -19.85 -15.87
C PRO A 18 -18.11 -20.98 -14.84
N THR A 19 -19.14 -21.79 -14.94
CA THR A 19 -19.22 -23.14 -14.37
C THR A 19 -18.37 -24.07 -15.22
N GLY A 20 -17.44 -24.78 -14.63
CA GLY A 20 -16.67 -25.80 -15.34
C GLY A 20 -15.79 -26.61 -14.40
N MET A 21 -16.27 -27.79 -14.07
CA MET A 21 -15.59 -28.87 -13.34
C MET A 21 -14.29 -29.31 -14.05
N GLY A 22 -13.29 -29.67 -13.28
CA GLY A 22 -12.15 -30.44 -13.73
C GLY A 22 -11.21 -30.71 -12.57
N GLY A 23 -11.47 -31.80 -11.83
CA GLY A 23 -10.57 -32.29 -10.80
C GLY A 23 -9.28 -32.79 -11.42
N ILE A 24 -8.16 -32.12 -11.15
CA ILE A 24 -6.82 -32.64 -11.44
C ILE A 24 -6.19 -33.02 -10.10
N SER A 25 -6.08 -34.34 -9.86
CA SER A 25 -5.29 -34.93 -8.80
C SER A 25 -3.81 -34.58 -9.01
N LEU A 26 -3.21 -33.84 -8.11
CA LEU A 26 -1.77 -33.64 -8.09
C LEU A 26 -1.11 -34.82 -7.34
N PRO A 27 -0.03 -35.43 -7.89
CA PRO A 27 0.73 -36.46 -7.19
C PRO A 27 1.48 -35.88 -6.00
N ALA A 28 1.56 -36.67 -4.92
CA ALA A 28 2.26 -36.31 -3.70
C ALA A 28 3.77 -36.09 -3.96
N PRO A 29 4.41 -35.13 -3.28
CA PRO A 29 5.83 -34.89 -3.46
C PRO A 29 6.64 -36.04 -2.86
N SER A 30 7.47 -36.67 -3.69
CA SER A 30 8.45 -37.70 -3.28
C SER A 30 9.47 -37.08 -2.33
N ARG A 31 9.69 -37.73 -1.20
CA ARG A 31 10.77 -37.41 -0.24
C ARG A 31 12.14 -37.64 -0.91
N GLY A 32 12.69 -36.57 -1.49
CA GLY A 32 14.04 -36.55 -2.02
C GLY A 32 15.07 -36.70 -0.91
N ARG A 33 15.94 -37.70 -1.03
CA ARG A 33 17.11 -37.94 -0.18
C ARG A 33 17.96 -36.68 -0.08
N ARG A 34 18.18 -36.21 1.13
CA ARG A 34 19.07 -35.10 1.45
C ARG A 34 20.51 -35.50 1.23
N GLY A 35 21.09 -35.22 0.07
CA GLY A 35 22.49 -35.49 -0.22
C GLY A 35 23.44 -34.54 0.53
N PRO A 36 24.73 -34.93 0.73
CA PRO A 36 25.70 -34.18 1.52
C PRO A 36 26.17 -32.85 0.95
N TRP A 37 25.64 -32.45 -0.20
CA TRP A 37 26.02 -31.25 -0.95
C TRP A 37 25.63 -29.92 -0.24
N ARG A 38 24.74 -29.98 0.74
CA ARG A 38 24.32 -28.78 1.50
C ARG A 38 25.38 -28.24 2.44
N LEU A 39 26.28 -29.08 2.91
CA LEU A 39 27.36 -28.67 3.81
C LEU A 39 28.53 -28.02 3.05
N LEU A 40 28.75 -28.42 1.79
CA LEU A 40 29.79 -27.81 0.93
C LEU A 40 29.41 -26.38 0.50
N GLY A 41 28.14 -26.11 0.22
CA GLY A 41 27.66 -24.76 -0.14
C GLY A 41 27.83 -23.74 0.98
N SER A 42 27.57 -24.15 2.23
CA SER A 42 27.70 -23.26 3.39
C SER A 42 29.16 -22.90 3.68
N LEU A 43 30.11 -23.82 3.42
CA LEU A 43 31.54 -23.58 3.63
C LEU A 43 32.11 -22.60 2.60
N VAL A 44 31.66 -22.68 1.34
CA VAL A 44 32.08 -21.77 0.27
C VAL A 44 31.57 -20.36 0.53
N ILE A 45 30.31 -20.20 0.99
CA ILE A 45 29.75 -18.89 1.32
C ILE A 45 30.50 -18.26 2.50
N LEU A 46 30.86 -19.04 3.52
CA LEU A 46 31.60 -18.54 4.67
C LEU A 46 33.02 -18.09 4.28
N LEU A 47 33.70 -18.85 3.41
CA LEU A 47 35.04 -18.49 2.91
C LEU A 47 35.00 -17.23 2.03
N CYS A 48 33.97 -17.06 1.20
CA CYS A 48 33.78 -15.84 0.43
C CYS A 48 33.50 -14.61 1.31
N MET A 49 32.70 -14.76 2.36
CA MET A 49 32.46 -13.69 3.34
C MET A 49 33.71 -13.28 4.10
N VAL A 50 34.54 -14.24 4.51
CA VAL A 50 35.83 -13.95 5.16
C VAL A 50 36.80 -13.26 4.21
N ALA A 51 36.86 -13.67 2.93
CA ALA A 51 37.71 -13.03 1.93
C ALA A 51 37.26 -11.59 1.62
N ILE A 52 35.96 -11.31 1.60
CA ILE A 52 35.40 -9.96 1.42
C ILE A 52 35.72 -9.07 2.63
N LEU A 53 35.61 -9.59 3.83
CA LEU A 53 35.96 -8.88 5.07
C LEU A 53 37.47 -8.59 5.17
N ALA A 54 38.34 -9.47 4.68
CA ALA A 54 39.78 -9.25 4.63
C ALA A 54 40.19 -8.22 3.56
N ALA A 55 39.42 -8.09 2.47
CA ALA A 55 39.68 -7.11 1.41
C ALA A 55 39.29 -5.67 1.78
N VAL A 56 38.46 -5.48 2.83
CA VAL A 56 38.07 -4.16 3.39
C VAL A 56 39.06 -3.67 4.44
N SER A 57 40.19 -4.39 4.65
CA SER A 57 41.24 -3.94 5.57
C SER A 57 41.93 -2.66 5.09
N VAL A 58 41.43 -1.56 5.61
CA VAL A 58 42.15 -0.36 6.02
C VAL A 58 43.31 0.05 5.11
N ARG A 59 43.01 0.83 4.08
CA ARG A 59 44.00 1.77 3.56
C ARG A 59 44.11 2.94 4.55
N PRO A 60 45.25 3.19 5.19
CA PRO A 60 45.41 4.40 6.01
C PRO A 60 45.30 5.61 5.08
N LEU A 61 44.28 6.41 5.28
CA LEU A 61 44.16 7.73 4.66
C LEU A 61 45.33 8.58 5.19
N LYS A 62 46.26 8.87 4.30
CA LYS A 62 47.33 9.82 4.56
C LYS A 62 46.65 11.16 4.85
N PRO A 63 46.92 11.80 6.01
CA PRO A 63 46.32 13.11 6.27
C PRO A 63 46.87 14.09 5.24
N ALA A 64 46.00 14.62 4.39
CA ALA A 64 46.32 15.73 3.51
C ALA A 64 46.63 16.94 4.43
N ALA A 65 47.83 17.48 4.30
CA ALA A 65 48.22 18.72 4.99
C ALA A 65 47.25 19.83 4.51
N VAL A 66 46.43 20.31 5.40
CA VAL A 66 45.60 21.50 5.18
C VAL A 66 46.55 22.71 5.21
N PRO A 67 46.65 23.51 4.12
CA PRO A 67 47.45 24.74 4.16
C PRO A 67 46.81 25.68 5.20
N ALA A 68 47.61 26.09 6.18
CA ALA A 68 47.24 27.12 7.15
C ALA A 68 47.17 28.48 6.43
N GLY A 69 46.03 28.83 5.90
CA GLY A 69 45.77 30.11 5.27
C GLY A 69 44.33 30.26 4.86
N ALA A 70 43.67 31.19 5.48
CA ALA A 70 42.29 31.64 5.21
C ALA A 70 41.17 30.78 5.76
N PHE A 71 41.11 30.60 7.08
CA PHE A 71 39.82 30.43 7.75
C PHE A 71 39.14 31.81 7.80
N ASN A 72 38.32 32.07 6.79
CA ASN A 72 37.38 33.18 6.84
C ASN A 72 36.12 32.64 7.49
N PRO A 73 35.81 33.05 8.72
CA PRO A 73 34.50 32.65 9.32
C PRO A 73 33.41 33.53 8.70
N GLU A 74 33.06 33.26 7.45
CA GLU A 74 31.74 33.71 7.02
C GLU A 74 30.70 32.99 7.89
N PRO A 75 29.68 33.69 8.35
CA PRO A 75 28.76 33.15 9.35
C PRO A 75 27.99 31.98 8.71
N LEU A 76 28.27 30.76 9.19
CA LEU A 76 27.50 29.53 8.92
C LEU A 76 26.02 29.63 9.38
N ALA A 77 25.53 30.84 9.60
CA ALA A 77 24.16 31.12 10.03
C ALA A 77 23.16 31.20 8.86
N SER A 78 23.56 30.99 7.61
CA SER A 78 22.64 31.09 6.46
C SER A 78 22.32 29.75 5.78
N ILE A 79 22.86 28.64 6.24
CA ILE A 79 22.38 27.32 5.86
C ILE A 79 21.60 26.73 7.05
N ILE A 80 20.59 27.41 7.51
CA ILE A 80 19.43 26.71 8.05
C ILE A 80 18.86 26.00 6.84
N GLU A 81 19.27 24.73 6.63
CA GLU A 81 18.47 23.81 5.86
C GLU A 81 17.08 23.87 6.48
N THR A 82 16.22 24.73 5.92
CA THR A 82 14.79 24.59 6.15
C THR A 82 14.52 23.12 5.87
N PRO A 83 13.92 22.37 6.82
CA PRO A 83 13.49 21.03 6.50
C PRO A 83 12.78 21.15 5.17
N ILE A 84 13.28 20.50 4.13
CA ILE A 84 12.58 20.44 2.85
C ILE A 84 11.34 19.61 3.20
N GLU A 85 10.29 20.31 3.65
CA GLU A 85 8.97 19.68 3.69
C GLU A 85 8.79 19.11 2.31
N PRO A 86 8.56 17.79 2.17
CA PRO A 86 8.30 17.22 0.86
C PRO A 86 7.22 18.11 0.24
N PRO A 87 7.44 18.66 -0.96
CA PRO A 87 6.61 19.75 -1.42
C PRO A 87 5.19 19.21 -1.54
N ARG A 88 4.31 19.58 -0.62
CA ARG A 88 2.88 19.18 -0.60
C ARG A 88 2.25 19.41 -1.98
N ALA A 89 2.73 20.40 -2.71
CA ALA A 89 2.38 20.65 -4.10
C ALA A 89 2.74 19.47 -5.03
N ALA A 90 3.88 18.81 -4.83
CA ALA A 90 4.27 17.68 -5.68
C ALA A 90 3.43 16.43 -5.36
N VAL A 91 3.16 16.16 -4.08
CA VAL A 91 2.26 15.05 -3.68
C VAL A 91 0.86 15.29 -4.22
N SER A 92 0.31 16.51 -4.06
CA SER A 92 -1.01 16.87 -4.60
C SER A 92 -1.09 16.71 -6.12
N SER A 93 -0.02 17.04 -6.86
CA SER A 93 0.06 16.84 -8.31
C SER A 93 0.04 15.36 -8.68
N LEU A 94 0.81 14.52 -7.95
CA LEU A 94 0.81 13.07 -8.15
C LEU A 94 -0.55 12.44 -7.86
N LEU A 95 -1.22 12.87 -6.79
CA LEU A 95 -2.58 12.43 -6.46
C LEU A 95 -3.56 12.80 -7.57
N ALA A 96 -3.48 14.02 -8.12
CA ALA A 96 -4.34 14.46 -9.22
C ALA A 96 -4.12 13.62 -10.48
N GLN A 97 -2.86 13.40 -10.89
CA GLN A 97 -2.49 12.56 -12.04
C GLN A 97 -2.95 11.11 -11.87
N GLY A 98 -2.73 10.54 -10.68
CA GLY A 98 -3.18 9.19 -10.36
C GLY A 98 -4.70 9.06 -10.41
N LEU A 99 -5.43 10.05 -9.91
CA LEU A 99 -6.89 10.08 -9.95
C LEU A 99 -7.40 10.16 -11.39
N GLU A 100 -6.79 10.99 -12.21
CA GLU A 100 -7.15 11.13 -13.62
C GLU A 100 -6.90 9.82 -14.39
N ALA A 101 -5.73 9.19 -14.22
CA ALA A 101 -5.43 7.89 -14.80
C ALA A 101 -6.43 6.81 -14.33
N ALA A 102 -6.77 6.78 -13.03
CA ALA A 102 -7.77 5.86 -12.49
C ALA A 102 -9.18 6.08 -13.07
N GLN A 103 -9.54 7.34 -13.40
CA GLN A 103 -10.81 7.67 -14.06
C GLN A 103 -10.85 7.19 -15.52
N ARG A 104 -9.71 7.24 -16.23
CA ARG A 104 -9.57 6.68 -17.58
C ARG A 104 -9.50 5.15 -17.61
N GLY A 105 -9.38 4.50 -16.44
CA GLY A 105 -9.21 3.06 -16.32
C GLY A 105 -7.77 2.58 -16.47
N GLU A 106 -6.81 3.48 -16.57
CA GLU A 106 -5.36 3.23 -16.66
C GLU A 106 -4.80 2.90 -15.27
N LEU A 107 -5.18 1.70 -14.76
CA LEU A 107 -4.92 1.35 -13.35
C LEU A 107 -3.44 1.21 -13.03
N ALA A 108 -2.62 0.74 -13.98
CA ALA A 108 -1.18 0.60 -13.78
C ALA A 108 -0.49 1.97 -13.65
N ASP A 109 -0.91 2.95 -14.46
CA ASP A 109 -0.37 4.31 -14.37
C ASP A 109 -0.82 4.99 -13.08
N ALA A 110 -2.10 4.84 -12.72
CA ALA A 110 -2.64 5.34 -11.44
C ALA A 110 -1.87 4.78 -10.24
N GLU A 111 -1.57 3.48 -10.23
CA GLU A 111 -0.74 2.85 -9.21
C GLU A 111 0.65 3.49 -9.15
N GLY A 112 1.30 3.69 -10.31
CA GLY A 112 2.61 4.32 -10.39
C GLY A 112 2.62 5.73 -9.78
N TYR A 113 1.61 6.54 -10.06
CA TYR A 113 1.47 7.86 -9.46
C TYR A 113 1.25 7.80 -7.95
N PHE A 114 0.36 6.93 -7.47
CA PHE A 114 0.09 6.81 -6.03
C PHE A 114 1.26 6.20 -5.25
N ARG A 115 2.03 5.27 -5.82
CA ARG A 115 3.28 4.79 -5.21
C ARG A 115 4.29 5.93 -5.04
N ARG A 116 4.49 6.73 -6.06
CA ARG A 116 5.37 7.91 -5.96
C ARG A 116 4.86 8.92 -4.94
N ALA A 117 3.55 9.10 -4.80
CA ALA A 117 2.99 9.97 -3.78
C ALA A 117 3.31 9.47 -2.36
N VAL A 118 3.13 8.16 -2.07
CA VAL A 118 3.46 7.59 -0.75
C VAL A 118 4.96 7.49 -0.49
N GLU A 119 5.80 7.44 -1.53
CA GLU A 119 7.25 7.53 -1.42
C GLU A 119 7.70 8.95 -1.04
N GLN A 120 7.04 9.98 -1.58
CA GLN A 120 7.34 11.38 -1.25
C GLN A 120 6.81 11.77 0.13
N ASP A 121 5.61 11.31 0.49
CA ASP A 121 5.04 11.51 1.81
C ASP A 121 4.38 10.22 2.32
N ALA A 122 5.12 9.45 3.07
CA ALA A 122 4.62 8.22 3.69
C ALA A 122 3.57 8.49 4.79
N GLY A 123 3.39 9.74 5.21
CA GLY A 123 2.38 10.19 6.17
C GLY A 123 1.05 10.59 5.55
N ASP A 124 0.96 10.69 4.22
CA ASP A 124 -0.28 11.07 3.54
C ASP A 124 -1.29 9.91 3.50
N ALA A 125 -2.32 10.01 4.34
CA ALA A 125 -3.39 9.00 4.42
C ALA A 125 -4.23 8.91 3.14
N GLU A 126 -4.41 10.03 2.40
CA GLU A 126 -5.15 10.05 1.13
C GLU A 126 -4.39 9.30 0.04
N ALA A 127 -3.05 9.46 -0.02
CA ALA A 127 -2.20 8.72 -0.96
C ALA A 127 -2.29 7.21 -0.72
N TRP A 128 -2.22 6.76 0.53
CA TRP A 128 -2.40 5.35 0.89
C TRP A 128 -3.80 4.82 0.60
N ASN A 129 -4.84 5.61 0.85
CA ASN A 129 -6.21 5.26 0.48
C ASN A 129 -6.36 5.08 -1.03
N SER A 130 -5.85 6.03 -1.81
CA SER A 130 -5.92 6.00 -3.28
C SER A 130 -5.16 4.82 -3.87
N LEU A 131 -3.96 4.54 -3.37
CA LEU A 131 -3.18 3.35 -3.74
C LEU A 131 -3.96 2.06 -3.43
N GLY A 132 -4.56 1.97 -2.23
CA GLY A 132 -5.34 0.81 -1.82
C GLY A 132 -6.53 0.54 -2.73
N VAL A 133 -7.25 1.58 -3.13
CA VAL A 133 -8.39 1.47 -4.06
C VAL A 133 -7.95 0.94 -5.43
N VAL A 134 -6.84 1.44 -5.97
CA VAL A 134 -6.35 1.01 -7.28
C VAL A 134 -5.87 -0.44 -7.25
N LEU A 135 -5.12 -0.85 -6.23
CA LEU A 135 -4.67 -2.24 -6.03
C LEU A 135 -5.86 -3.21 -5.95
N VAL A 136 -6.91 -2.83 -5.21
CA VAL A 136 -8.14 -3.65 -5.14
C VAL A 136 -8.81 -3.77 -6.52
N ARG A 137 -8.80 -2.71 -7.33
CA ARG A 137 -9.37 -2.74 -8.68
C ARG A 137 -8.57 -3.59 -9.67
N GLN A 138 -7.26 -3.68 -9.48
CA GLN A 138 -6.37 -4.56 -10.25
C GLN A 138 -6.50 -6.04 -9.85
N GLY A 139 -7.19 -6.32 -8.73
CA GLY A 139 -7.32 -7.67 -8.18
C GLY A 139 -6.30 -7.99 -7.10
N GLU A 140 -5.40 -7.08 -6.78
CA GLU A 140 -4.38 -7.22 -5.75
C GLU A 140 -4.94 -6.93 -4.35
N GLN A 141 -5.98 -7.70 -4.00
CA GLN A 141 -6.81 -7.43 -2.83
C GLN A 141 -6.03 -7.39 -1.51
N ALA A 142 -5.03 -8.27 -1.34
CA ALA A 142 -4.24 -8.32 -0.10
C ALA A 142 -3.43 -7.03 0.09
N GLN A 143 -2.73 -6.59 -0.95
CA GLN A 143 -1.96 -5.34 -0.92
C GLN A 143 -2.87 -4.13 -0.74
N GLY A 144 -4.01 -4.11 -1.43
CA GLY A 144 -5.01 -3.04 -1.30
C GLY A 144 -5.56 -2.92 0.12
N VAL A 145 -5.87 -4.04 0.79
CA VAL A 145 -6.29 -4.05 2.21
C VAL A 145 -5.20 -3.47 3.11
N GLU A 146 -3.93 -3.84 2.90
CA GLU A 146 -2.83 -3.31 3.71
C GLU A 146 -2.62 -1.81 3.49
N ALA A 147 -2.73 -1.31 2.27
CA ALA A 147 -2.66 0.12 1.98
C ALA A 147 -3.81 0.89 2.66
N LEU A 148 -5.05 0.39 2.57
CA LEU A 148 -6.20 0.99 3.23
C LEU A 148 -6.06 0.98 4.77
N ARG A 149 -5.52 -0.10 5.34
CA ARG A 149 -5.20 -0.16 6.77
C ARG A 149 -4.11 0.85 7.14
N LYS A 150 -3.11 1.06 6.29
CA LYS A 150 -2.08 2.07 6.53
C LYS A 150 -2.69 3.46 6.53
N ALA A 151 -3.59 3.79 5.61
CA ALA A 151 -4.34 5.03 5.60
C ALA A 151 -5.07 5.26 6.94
N LEU A 152 -5.75 4.24 7.46
CA LEU A 152 -6.47 4.31 8.74
C LEU A 152 -5.56 4.36 9.97
N ARG A 153 -4.35 3.81 9.89
CA ARG A 153 -3.34 4.00 10.96
C ARG A 153 -2.83 5.43 11.01
N LEU A 154 -2.70 6.09 9.86
CA LEU A 154 -2.27 7.48 9.76
C LEU A 154 -3.40 8.44 10.16
N GLN A 155 -4.60 8.17 9.67
CA GLN A 155 -5.79 8.97 9.95
C GLN A 155 -6.98 8.08 10.32
N PRO A 156 -7.20 7.78 11.61
CA PRO A 156 -8.31 6.93 12.06
C PRO A 156 -9.71 7.44 11.70
N SER A 157 -9.84 8.74 11.43
CA SER A 157 -11.10 9.36 11.00
C SER A 157 -11.24 9.50 9.48
N HIS A 158 -10.42 8.80 8.70
CA HIS A 158 -10.47 8.89 7.24
C HIS A 158 -11.71 8.18 6.70
N ILE A 159 -12.73 8.95 6.38
CA ILE A 159 -14.07 8.49 6.01
C ILE A 159 -14.02 7.50 4.83
N GLU A 160 -13.36 7.89 3.73
CA GLU A 160 -13.34 7.07 2.51
C GLU A 160 -12.52 5.79 2.70
N ALA A 161 -11.46 5.80 3.52
CA ALA A 161 -10.70 4.59 3.81
C ALA A 161 -11.54 3.56 4.58
N HIS A 162 -12.39 4.00 5.52
CA HIS A 162 -13.34 3.10 6.18
C HIS A 162 -14.33 2.51 5.18
N ARG A 163 -14.91 3.32 4.29
CA ARG A 163 -15.84 2.82 3.26
C ARG A 163 -15.17 1.82 2.33
N ASN A 164 -13.99 2.15 1.83
CA ASN A 164 -13.24 1.35 0.88
C ASN A 164 -12.77 0.02 1.48
N LEU A 165 -12.26 0.05 2.71
CA LEU A 165 -11.84 -1.15 3.42
C LEU A 165 -13.05 -2.04 3.76
N GLY A 166 -14.16 -1.44 4.23
CA GLY A 166 -15.41 -2.15 4.47
C GLY A 166 -15.91 -2.88 3.21
N ALA A 167 -15.96 -2.18 2.07
CA ALA A 167 -16.39 -2.77 0.80
C ALA A 167 -15.44 -3.87 0.29
N THR A 168 -14.14 -3.73 0.53
CA THR A 168 -13.15 -4.74 0.12
C THR A 168 -13.27 -6.00 0.97
N LEU A 169 -13.38 -5.86 2.29
CA LEU A 169 -13.57 -6.98 3.22
C LEU A 169 -14.89 -7.71 2.98
N ASP A 170 -15.96 -6.96 2.66
CA ASP A 170 -17.26 -7.51 2.33
C ASP A 170 -17.19 -8.42 1.09
N ARG A 171 -16.52 -7.98 0.02
CA ARG A 171 -16.28 -8.80 -1.17
C ARG A 171 -15.42 -10.05 -0.89
N GLN A 172 -14.59 -10.00 0.14
CA GLN A 172 -13.83 -11.16 0.62
C GLN A 172 -14.65 -12.10 1.51
N GLY A 173 -15.92 -11.80 1.79
CA GLY A 173 -16.78 -12.57 2.71
C GLY A 173 -16.47 -12.34 4.19
N ARG A 174 -15.62 -11.36 4.53
CA ARG A 174 -15.24 -10.99 5.90
C ARG A 174 -16.25 -10.05 6.52
N ALA A 175 -17.52 -10.51 6.55
CA ALA A 175 -18.69 -9.71 6.89
C ALA A 175 -18.58 -8.99 8.25
N GLY A 176 -18.01 -9.65 9.26
CA GLY A 176 -17.85 -9.08 10.61
C GLY A 176 -16.93 -7.87 10.64
N GLU A 177 -15.79 -7.93 9.93
CA GLU A 177 -14.82 -6.83 9.81
C GLU A 177 -15.38 -5.72 8.92
N ALA A 178 -16.00 -6.08 7.80
CA ALA A 178 -16.67 -5.12 6.94
C ALA A 178 -17.70 -4.28 7.69
N ALA A 179 -18.53 -4.94 8.52
CA ALA A 179 -19.54 -4.27 9.32
C ALA A 179 -18.94 -3.27 10.34
N GLN A 180 -17.76 -3.55 10.89
CA GLN A 180 -17.06 -2.60 11.78
C GLN A 180 -16.69 -1.33 11.03
N HIS A 181 -16.07 -1.47 9.85
CA HIS A 181 -15.67 -0.32 9.03
C HIS A 181 -16.87 0.46 8.50
N TYR A 182 -17.95 -0.20 8.12
CA TYR A 182 -19.19 0.48 7.74
C TYR A 182 -19.82 1.27 8.89
N ARG A 183 -19.78 0.77 10.13
CA ARG A 183 -20.23 1.53 11.30
C ARG A 183 -19.36 2.76 11.54
N SER A 184 -18.03 2.63 11.44
CA SER A 184 -17.10 3.77 11.54
C SER A 184 -17.41 4.82 10.48
N PHE A 185 -17.60 4.42 9.21
CA PHE A 185 -18.04 5.33 8.15
C PHE A 185 -19.33 6.06 8.51
N LEU A 186 -20.35 5.33 8.98
CA LEU A 186 -21.63 5.91 9.34
C LEU A 186 -21.55 6.87 10.54
N SER A 187 -20.65 6.62 11.50
CA SER A 187 -20.43 7.50 12.65
C SER A 187 -19.67 8.78 12.30
N LEU A 188 -18.83 8.74 11.27
CA LEU A 188 -18.03 9.87 10.81
C LEU A 188 -18.74 10.75 9.77
N THR A 189 -19.88 10.28 9.22
CA THR A 189 -20.59 11.00 8.14
C THR A 189 -21.91 11.60 8.62
N THR A 190 -22.30 12.72 8.00
CA THR A 190 -23.62 13.33 8.17
C THR A 190 -24.67 12.62 7.30
N ASP A 191 -25.96 12.83 7.60
CA ASP A 191 -27.05 12.19 6.84
C ASP A 191 -27.10 12.58 5.35
N THR A 192 -26.50 13.71 5.00
CA THR A 192 -26.43 14.21 3.62
C THR A 192 -25.26 13.63 2.82
N HIS A 193 -24.40 12.81 3.45
CA HIS A 193 -23.22 12.27 2.77
C HIS A 193 -23.62 11.28 1.66
N PRO A 194 -23.14 11.48 0.41
CA PRO A 194 -23.38 10.53 -0.67
C PRO A 194 -22.81 9.14 -0.29
N GLY A 195 -23.53 8.08 -0.56
CA GLY A 195 -23.13 6.72 -0.20
C GLY A 195 -23.52 6.27 1.22
N ARG A 196 -23.96 7.18 2.12
CA ARG A 196 -24.40 6.77 3.47
C ARG A 196 -25.60 5.82 3.42
N GLY A 197 -26.53 6.06 2.51
CA GLY A 197 -27.71 5.20 2.31
C GLY A 197 -27.33 3.78 1.88
N ASP A 198 -26.40 3.66 0.95
CA ASP A 198 -25.94 2.37 0.46
C ASP A 198 -25.17 1.57 1.52
N VAL A 199 -24.30 2.24 2.27
CA VAL A 199 -23.57 1.62 3.38
C VAL A 199 -24.53 1.17 4.49
N ARG A 200 -25.54 1.99 4.83
CA ARG A 200 -26.56 1.61 5.82
C ARG A 200 -27.34 0.38 5.39
N ARG A 201 -27.79 0.34 4.13
CA ARG A 201 -28.50 -0.81 3.56
C ARG A 201 -27.62 -2.06 3.61
N ARG A 202 -26.37 -1.96 3.16
CA ARG A 202 -25.44 -3.10 3.16
C ARG A 202 -25.16 -3.61 4.57
N LEU A 203 -25.02 -2.73 5.54
CA LEU A 203 -24.82 -3.11 6.94
C LEU A 203 -26.02 -3.87 7.51
N LEU A 204 -27.26 -3.51 7.15
CA LEU A 204 -28.47 -4.24 7.53
C LEU A 204 -28.50 -5.64 6.92
N GLU A 205 -28.12 -5.78 5.64
CA GLU A 205 -28.03 -7.08 4.95
C GLU A 205 -27.02 -7.99 5.65
N LEU A 206 -25.84 -7.47 6.01
CA LEU A 206 -24.80 -8.23 6.74
C LEU A 206 -25.27 -8.65 8.13
N GLY A 207 -26.11 -7.85 8.77
CA GLY A 207 -26.73 -8.17 10.07
C GLY A 207 -27.78 -9.28 9.97
N SER A 208 -28.59 -9.29 8.94
CA SER A 208 -29.64 -10.31 8.72
C SER A 208 -29.07 -11.70 8.39
N VAL A 209 -28.01 -11.75 7.59
CA VAL A 209 -27.31 -13.01 7.27
C VAL A 209 -26.75 -13.69 8.53
N ARG A 210 -26.38 -12.90 9.54
CA ARG A 210 -25.79 -13.41 10.78
C ARG A 210 -26.82 -13.93 11.79
N THR A 211 -28.09 -13.52 11.66
CA THR A 211 -29.16 -13.94 12.58
C THR A 211 -29.97 -15.11 12.07
N GLY A 212 -29.75 -15.60 10.86
CA GLY A 212 -30.37 -16.82 10.33
C GLY A 212 -31.89 -16.73 10.13
N VAL A 213 -32.43 -15.51 9.94
CA VAL A 213 -33.86 -15.26 9.63
C VAL A 213 -34.01 -14.76 8.22
#